data_efdb5d94adf63f4576386f3c8af23f3d
#
_entry.id   efdb5d94adf63f4576386f3c8af23f3d
#
_cell.length_a   1.000
_cell.length_b   1.000
_cell.length_c   1.000
_cell.angle_alpha   90.00
_cell.angle_beta   90.00
_cell.angle_gamma   90.00
#
_symmetry.space_group_name_H-M   'P 1'
#
loop_
_entity.id
_entity.type
_entity.pdbx_description
1 polymer ?
#
loop_
_entity_poly.entity_id
_entity_poly.type
_entity_poly.pdbx_seq_one_letter_code
_entity_poly.pdbx_strand_id
1 'polypeptide(L)'
;VGRGAFAWEMKNLGTPIEKSKEKFVESLDVLQLLLKDKEVSYKGKFYNFEPITIMPRPISNPIQMMIAAMDLNSIKDAASRGFHVQSTVLSGSKDLLIQRVNAFKEGCEILGEQGKLLKLSMQRMAYLAKDEKDAEEKNRLAYEYYKRFDNMFTGPGKVKKGEVEPLPRNQTYEEMKTNLLICPLNEMIDRLSVYAEAGVDEIIVSSSFGQNQKDLIDSMHRVSEEIIP
;
A
#
# COMPACT_ATOMS: atom_id res chain seq x y z
N VAL A 1 -8.04 -5.60 1.02
CA VAL A 1 -8.77 -4.90 2.08
C VAL A 1 -7.84 -4.07 2.94
N GLY A 2 -8.32 -3.00 3.57
CA GLY A 2 -7.54 -2.12 4.42
C GLY A 2 -8.41 -1.42 5.48
N ARG A 3 -7.79 -1.09 6.60
CA ARG A 3 -8.44 -0.42 7.73
C ARG A 3 -8.87 1.02 7.44
N GLY A 4 -8.23 1.66 6.49
CA GLY A 4 -8.23 3.11 6.32
C GLY A 4 -7.02 3.74 7.03
N ALA A 5 -6.52 4.85 6.46
CA ALA A 5 -5.28 5.47 6.89
C ALA A 5 -5.43 6.95 7.29
N PHE A 6 -6.46 7.62 6.81
CA PHE A 6 -6.64 9.05 6.99
C PHE A 6 -7.58 9.33 8.17
N ALA A 7 -7.02 9.75 9.30
CA ALA A 7 -7.77 9.97 10.55
C ALA A 7 -8.92 10.98 10.36
N TRP A 8 -8.70 12.02 9.56
CA TRP A 8 -9.70 13.03 9.26
C TRP A 8 -10.91 12.45 8.50
N GLU A 9 -10.65 11.64 7.46
CA GLU A 9 -11.73 10.98 6.70
C GLU A 9 -12.49 9.98 7.56
N MET A 10 -11.77 9.15 8.30
CA MET A 10 -12.37 8.14 9.17
C MET A 10 -13.28 8.76 10.23
N LYS A 11 -12.87 9.89 10.81
CA LYS A 11 -13.69 10.64 11.76
C LYS A 11 -15.00 11.11 11.10
N ASN A 12 -14.92 11.68 9.89
CA ASN A 12 -16.09 12.18 9.16
C ASN A 12 -17.02 11.04 8.69
N LEU A 13 -16.49 9.84 8.49
CA LEU A 13 -17.24 8.63 8.17
C LEU A 13 -17.73 7.85 9.41
N GLY A 14 -17.65 8.44 10.60
CA GLY A 14 -18.21 7.88 11.84
C GLY A 14 -17.38 6.75 12.46
N THR A 15 -16.15 6.53 12.03
CA THR A 15 -15.25 5.54 12.63
C THR A 15 -13.97 6.19 13.12
N PRO A 16 -13.90 6.65 14.37
CA PRO A 16 -12.68 7.23 14.93
C PRO A 16 -11.50 6.25 14.85
N ILE A 17 -10.30 6.78 14.58
CA ILE A 17 -9.11 5.98 14.33
C ILE A 17 -8.75 5.07 15.52
N GLU A 18 -9.04 5.49 16.73
CA GLU A 18 -8.78 4.76 17.97
C GLU A 18 -9.55 3.43 18.05
N LYS A 19 -10.76 3.41 17.47
CA LYS A 19 -11.62 2.22 17.43
C LYS A 19 -11.44 1.40 16.14
N SER A 20 -10.75 1.95 15.16
CA SER A 20 -10.70 1.39 13.81
C SER A 20 -9.95 0.05 13.75
N LYS A 21 -8.92 -0.14 14.57
CA LYS A 21 -8.13 -1.39 14.56
C LYS A 21 -8.97 -2.57 15.02
N GLU A 22 -9.65 -2.42 16.15
CA GLU A 22 -10.50 -3.46 16.73
C GLU A 22 -11.68 -3.80 15.80
N LYS A 23 -12.35 -2.76 15.28
CA LYS A 23 -13.43 -2.93 14.30
C LYS A 23 -12.96 -3.62 13.02
N PHE A 24 -11.77 -3.30 12.54
CA PHE A 24 -11.20 -3.91 11.34
C PHE A 24 -10.92 -5.40 11.52
N VAL A 25 -10.39 -5.81 12.67
CA VAL A 25 -10.16 -7.23 12.98
C VAL A 25 -11.49 -8.00 12.94
N GLU A 26 -12.51 -7.52 13.63
CA GLU A 26 -13.84 -8.15 13.61
C GLU A 26 -14.47 -8.12 12.20
N SER A 27 -14.25 -7.04 11.43
CA SER A 27 -14.72 -6.97 10.03
C SER A 27 -14.08 -8.05 9.14
N LEU A 28 -12.79 -8.36 9.36
CA LEU A 28 -12.11 -9.42 8.62
C LEU A 28 -12.68 -10.80 8.97
N ASP A 29 -12.96 -11.07 10.25
CA ASP A 29 -13.54 -12.32 10.69
C ASP A 29 -14.93 -12.53 10.05
N VAL A 30 -15.79 -11.50 10.11
CA VAL A 30 -17.10 -11.50 9.45
C VAL A 30 -16.97 -11.71 7.94
N LEU A 31 -16.05 -11.00 7.28
CA LEU A 31 -15.83 -11.13 5.84
C LEU A 31 -15.40 -12.54 5.45
N GLN A 32 -14.46 -13.14 6.18
CA GLN A 32 -14.00 -14.51 5.94
C GLN A 32 -15.15 -15.52 6.07
N LEU A 33 -15.97 -15.40 7.12
CA LEU A 33 -17.15 -16.26 7.33
C LEU A 33 -18.15 -16.12 6.18
N LEU A 34 -18.53 -14.88 5.81
CA LEU A 34 -19.48 -14.62 4.73
C LEU A 34 -19.00 -15.14 3.37
N LEU A 35 -17.70 -15.07 3.09
CA LEU A 35 -17.13 -15.59 1.84
C LEU A 35 -17.06 -17.12 1.81
N LYS A 36 -16.80 -17.74 2.97
CA LYS A 36 -16.63 -19.20 3.11
C LYS A 36 -17.97 -19.92 3.18
N ASP A 37 -18.85 -19.50 4.11
CA ASP A 37 -20.06 -20.22 4.47
C ASP A 37 -21.29 -19.65 3.72
N LYS A 38 -22.23 -20.55 3.39
CA LYS A 38 -23.42 -20.17 2.61
C LYS A 38 -24.39 -19.31 3.41
N GLU A 39 -24.55 -19.61 4.69
CA GLU A 39 -25.43 -18.90 5.61
C GLU A 39 -24.64 -18.61 6.89
N VAL A 40 -24.63 -17.36 7.33
CA VAL A 40 -23.86 -16.88 8.46
C VAL A 40 -24.70 -16.03 9.38
N SER A 41 -24.69 -16.34 10.67
CA SER A 41 -25.08 -15.43 11.73
C SER A 41 -23.83 -14.99 12.49
N TYR A 42 -23.83 -13.80 13.04
CA TYR A 42 -22.69 -13.30 13.78
C TYR A 42 -23.11 -12.49 15.01
N LYS A 43 -22.39 -12.65 16.10
CA LYS A 43 -22.61 -11.90 17.34
C LYS A 43 -21.28 -11.46 17.91
N GLY A 44 -20.88 -10.22 17.58
CA GLY A 44 -19.64 -9.59 18.01
C GLY A 44 -19.86 -8.25 18.71
N LYS A 45 -18.80 -7.50 18.86
CA LYS A 45 -18.83 -6.17 19.47
C LYS A 45 -19.36 -5.09 18.51
N PHE A 46 -19.00 -5.19 17.23
CA PHE A 46 -19.33 -4.19 16.20
C PHE A 46 -20.39 -4.71 15.22
N TYR A 47 -20.45 -6.02 15.02
CA TYR A 47 -21.39 -6.66 14.11
C TYR A 47 -22.27 -7.65 14.84
N ASN A 48 -23.58 -7.56 14.61
CA ASN A 48 -24.56 -8.48 15.15
C ASN A 48 -25.70 -8.62 14.14
N PHE A 49 -25.89 -9.83 13.61
CA PHE A 49 -26.94 -10.08 12.62
C PHE A 49 -27.41 -11.54 12.64
N GLU A 50 -28.68 -11.72 12.32
CA GLU A 50 -29.33 -13.01 12.12
C GLU A 50 -28.82 -13.67 10.83
N PRO A 51 -29.11 -14.96 10.58
CA PRO A 51 -28.59 -15.67 9.42
C PRO A 51 -28.83 -14.95 8.10
N ILE A 52 -27.75 -14.67 7.39
CA ILE A 52 -27.76 -14.05 6.05
C ILE A 52 -26.94 -14.87 5.06
N THR A 53 -27.29 -14.78 3.80
CA THR A 53 -26.52 -15.32 2.67
C THR A 53 -26.15 -14.17 1.74
N ILE A 54 -24.87 -14.05 1.41
CA ILE A 54 -24.41 -13.09 0.40
C ILE A 54 -24.50 -13.71 -1.01
N MET A 55 -24.90 -12.91 -1.98
CA MET A 55 -24.98 -13.30 -3.39
C MET A 55 -24.37 -12.22 -4.30
N PRO A 56 -23.68 -12.56 -5.40
CA PRO A 56 -23.37 -13.94 -5.84
C PRO A 56 -22.36 -14.62 -4.93
N ARG A 57 -22.37 -15.95 -4.92
CA ARG A 57 -21.37 -16.75 -4.18
C ARG A 57 -20.03 -16.77 -4.93
N PRO A 58 -18.91 -16.75 -4.19
CA PRO A 58 -17.59 -16.95 -4.81
C PRO A 58 -17.51 -18.32 -5.52
N ILE A 59 -16.86 -18.34 -6.68
CA ILE A 59 -16.53 -19.59 -7.39
C ILE A 59 -15.26 -20.20 -6.77
N SER A 60 -14.25 -19.38 -6.47
CA SER A 60 -13.03 -19.81 -5.79
C SER A 60 -13.25 -19.93 -4.28
N ASN A 61 -12.77 -21.03 -3.68
CA ASN A 61 -12.80 -21.22 -2.23
C ASN A 61 -11.51 -21.94 -1.78
N PRO A 62 -10.66 -21.34 -0.96
CA PRO A 62 -10.82 -19.98 -0.40
C PRO A 62 -10.57 -18.86 -1.43
N ILE A 63 -11.24 -17.73 -1.23
CA ILE A 63 -10.87 -16.49 -1.91
C ILE A 63 -9.56 -15.99 -1.33
N GLN A 64 -8.59 -15.72 -2.19
CA GLN A 64 -7.36 -15.07 -1.78
C GLN A 64 -7.63 -13.61 -1.42
N MET A 65 -7.17 -13.20 -0.25
CA MET A 65 -7.31 -11.83 0.24
C MET A 65 -5.93 -11.21 0.50
N MET A 66 -5.83 -9.92 0.20
CA MET A 66 -4.64 -9.12 0.45
C MET A 66 -4.97 -8.00 1.43
N ILE A 67 -4.15 -7.86 2.47
CA ILE A 67 -4.28 -6.81 3.49
C ILE A 67 -3.31 -5.68 3.19
N ALA A 68 -3.81 -4.45 3.13
CA ALA A 68 -2.97 -3.25 3.09
C ALA A 68 -2.49 -2.90 4.50
N ALA A 69 -1.20 -3.04 4.75
CA ALA A 69 -0.55 -2.81 6.05
C ALA A 69 0.78 -2.07 5.90
N MET A 70 1.07 -1.16 6.82
CA MET A 70 2.30 -0.36 6.82
C MET A 70 3.15 -0.54 8.09
N ASP A 71 2.55 -0.79 9.24
CA ASP A 71 3.29 -1.07 10.48
C ASP A 71 3.69 -2.54 10.57
N LEU A 72 4.84 -2.80 11.20
CA LEU A 72 5.47 -4.12 11.22
C LEU A 72 4.59 -5.19 11.88
N ASN A 73 3.89 -4.84 12.96
CA ASN A 73 3.00 -5.78 13.66
C ASN A 73 1.79 -6.15 12.80
N SER A 74 1.20 -5.18 12.09
CA SER A 74 0.07 -5.44 11.18
C SER A 74 0.49 -6.28 9.97
N ILE A 75 1.69 -6.09 9.44
CA ILE A 75 2.26 -6.91 8.35
C ILE A 75 2.42 -8.36 8.84
N LYS A 76 3.07 -8.55 9.98
CA LYS A 76 3.29 -9.86 10.60
C LYS A 76 1.97 -10.57 10.92
N ASP A 77 1.02 -9.88 11.56
CA ASP A 77 -0.30 -10.41 11.90
C ASP A 77 -1.06 -10.84 10.64
N ALA A 78 -1.09 -10.01 9.60
CA ALA A 78 -1.77 -10.35 8.35
C ALA A 78 -1.18 -11.62 7.70
N ALA A 79 0.14 -11.72 7.59
CA ALA A 79 0.80 -12.90 7.04
C ALA A 79 0.56 -14.16 7.90
N SER A 80 0.65 -14.06 9.23
CA SER A 80 0.40 -15.19 10.14
C SER A 80 -1.05 -15.71 10.10
N ARG A 81 -1.99 -14.87 9.65
CA ARG A 81 -3.40 -15.23 9.43
C ARG A 81 -3.70 -15.73 8.00
N GLY A 82 -2.69 -15.87 7.15
CA GLY A 82 -2.84 -16.41 5.79
C GLY A 82 -3.27 -15.39 4.73
N PHE A 83 -3.06 -14.10 4.98
CA PHE A 83 -3.32 -13.05 4.00
C PHE A 83 -2.06 -12.67 3.23
N HIS A 84 -2.20 -12.44 1.91
CA HIS A 84 -1.20 -11.68 1.17
C HIS A 84 -1.09 -10.27 1.75
N VAL A 85 0.06 -9.64 1.60
CA VAL A 85 0.29 -8.30 2.17
C VAL A 85 0.64 -7.32 1.06
N GLN A 86 -0.07 -6.19 1.03
CA GLN A 86 0.32 -5.00 0.30
C GLN A 86 0.88 -3.97 1.28
N SER A 87 2.12 -3.55 1.06
CA SER A 87 2.76 -2.53 1.87
C SER A 87 3.31 -1.39 1.02
N THR A 88 3.84 -0.37 1.66
CA THR A 88 4.57 0.72 1.01
C THR A 88 5.56 1.32 1.97
N VAL A 89 6.71 1.73 1.51
CA VAL A 89 7.67 2.54 2.29
C VAL A 89 7.49 4.04 2.01
N LEU A 90 6.49 4.42 1.21
CA LEU A 90 6.28 5.80 0.76
C LEU A 90 7.56 6.37 0.15
N SER A 91 8.11 7.42 0.75
CA SER A 91 9.42 8.01 0.42
C SER A 91 10.55 7.55 1.36
N GLY A 92 10.35 6.45 2.08
CA GLY A 92 11.32 5.91 3.05
C GLY A 92 12.44 5.10 2.42
N SER A 93 13.47 4.83 3.23
CA SER A 93 14.73 4.21 2.84
C SER A 93 14.65 2.69 2.59
N LYS A 94 15.75 2.13 2.08
CA LYS A 94 15.98 0.69 1.96
C LYS A 94 15.86 -0.03 3.31
N ASP A 95 16.32 0.57 4.41
CA ASP A 95 16.21 -0.06 5.74
C ASP A 95 14.76 -0.29 6.15
N LEU A 96 13.88 0.66 5.85
CA LEU A 96 12.45 0.50 6.11
C LEU A 96 11.83 -0.59 5.24
N LEU A 97 12.29 -0.75 3.99
CA LEU A 97 11.89 -1.86 3.12
C LEU A 97 12.27 -3.20 3.76
N ILE A 98 13.53 -3.36 4.18
CA ILE A 98 14.02 -4.61 4.78
C ILE A 98 13.26 -4.96 6.06
N GLN A 99 12.98 -3.97 6.92
CA GLN A 99 12.17 -4.21 8.12
C GLN A 99 10.77 -4.76 7.79
N ARG A 100 10.10 -4.25 6.76
CA ARG A 100 8.79 -4.73 6.34
C ARG A 100 8.82 -6.11 5.72
N VAL A 101 9.82 -6.39 4.89
CA VAL A 101 10.05 -7.73 4.34
C VAL A 101 10.28 -8.74 5.47
N ASN A 102 11.10 -8.40 6.47
CA ASN A 102 11.35 -9.29 7.61
C ASN A 102 10.08 -9.54 8.42
N ALA A 103 9.28 -8.51 8.69
CA ALA A 103 8.01 -8.67 9.39
C ALA A 103 7.04 -9.59 8.62
N PHE A 104 7.01 -9.51 7.28
CA PHE A 104 6.24 -10.42 6.44
C PHE A 104 6.76 -11.86 6.54
N LYS A 105 8.08 -12.06 6.42
CA LYS A 105 8.71 -13.38 6.53
C LYS A 105 8.43 -14.04 7.89
N GLU A 106 8.57 -13.27 8.99
CA GLU A 106 8.22 -13.75 10.32
C GLU A 106 6.75 -14.21 10.44
N GLY A 107 5.83 -13.48 9.81
CA GLY A 107 4.42 -13.89 9.75
C GLY A 107 4.20 -15.17 8.95
N CYS A 108 4.88 -15.32 7.81
CA CYS A 108 4.84 -16.53 6.99
C CYS A 108 5.41 -17.75 7.74
N GLU A 109 6.49 -17.57 8.51
CA GLU A 109 7.08 -18.64 9.34
C GLU A 109 6.10 -19.14 10.41
N ILE A 110 5.35 -18.24 11.06
CA ILE A 110 4.31 -18.60 12.02
C ILE A 110 3.21 -19.44 11.36
N LEU A 111 2.83 -19.10 10.13
CA LEU A 111 1.81 -19.83 9.36
C LEU A 111 2.32 -21.20 8.85
N GLY A 112 3.64 -21.40 8.76
CA GLY A 112 4.27 -22.64 8.30
C GLY A 112 4.20 -22.84 6.77
N GLU A 113 3.91 -24.06 6.31
CA GLU A 113 3.94 -24.38 4.87
C GLU A 113 3.01 -23.50 4.02
N GLN A 114 1.86 -23.11 4.53
CA GLN A 114 0.95 -22.21 3.82
C GLN A 114 1.53 -20.79 3.64
N GLY A 115 2.44 -20.39 4.52
CA GLY A 115 3.14 -19.12 4.43
C GLY A 115 3.98 -18.96 3.16
N LYS A 116 4.46 -20.08 2.59
CA LYS A 116 5.22 -20.10 1.33
C LYS A 116 4.40 -19.71 0.10
N LEU A 117 3.08 -19.73 0.20
CA LEU A 117 2.15 -19.35 -0.87
C LEU A 117 1.76 -17.87 -0.82
N LEU A 118 2.10 -17.18 0.27
CA LEU A 118 1.76 -15.79 0.44
C LEU A 118 2.70 -14.90 -0.37
N LYS A 119 2.18 -13.75 -0.77
CA LYS A 119 2.91 -12.74 -1.55
C LYS A 119 2.96 -11.42 -0.80
N LEU A 120 4.12 -10.76 -0.91
CA LEU A 120 4.32 -9.39 -0.48
C LEU A 120 4.38 -8.49 -1.70
N SER A 121 3.37 -7.62 -1.84
CA SER A 121 3.34 -6.57 -2.85
C SER A 121 3.77 -5.26 -2.24
N MET A 122 4.67 -4.52 -2.91
CA MET A 122 5.17 -3.22 -2.46
C MET A 122 4.68 -2.10 -3.40
N GLN A 123 3.78 -1.25 -2.89
CA GLN A 123 3.36 -0.07 -3.63
C GLN A 123 4.46 0.98 -3.63
N ARG A 124 4.85 1.46 -4.80
CA ARG A 124 5.89 2.47 -4.98
C ARG A 124 5.47 3.58 -5.93
N MET A 125 5.85 4.81 -5.60
CA MET A 125 5.81 5.89 -6.57
C MET A 125 6.93 5.66 -7.58
N ALA A 126 6.56 5.44 -8.84
CA ALA A 126 7.49 5.11 -9.91
C ALA A 126 7.15 5.86 -11.20
N TYR A 127 8.19 6.32 -11.88
CA TYR A 127 8.10 6.99 -13.16
C TYR A 127 9.40 6.75 -13.94
N LEU A 128 9.32 6.09 -15.08
CA LEU A 128 10.47 5.87 -15.94
C LEU A 128 10.76 7.16 -16.73
N ALA A 129 11.75 7.90 -16.27
CA ALA A 129 12.14 9.17 -16.86
C ALA A 129 12.91 8.96 -18.17
N LYS A 130 12.76 9.90 -19.11
CA LYS A 130 13.45 9.87 -20.42
C LYS A 130 14.96 10.10 -20.27
N ASP A 131 15.33 10.98 -19.36
CA ASP A 131 16.69 11.39 -19.06
C ASP A 131 16.76 11.99 -17.64
N GLU A 132 17.95 12.42 -17.22
CA GLU A 132 18.20 13.03 -15.91
C GLU A 132 17.41 14.34 -15.71
N LYS A 133 17.21 15.12 -16.76
CA LYS A 133 16.46 16.37 -16.68
C LYS A 133 14.98 16.11 -16.41
N ASP A 134 14.38 15.15 -17.11
CA ASP A 134 13.00 14.70 -16.89
C ASP A 134 12.86 14.09 -15.46
N ALA A 135 13.82 13.28 -15.04
CA ALA A 135 13.84 12.72 -13.69
C ALA A 135 13.86 13.81 -12.61
N GLU A 136 14.71 14.83 -12.78
CA GLU A 136 14.78 15.96 -11.85
C GLU A 136 13.46 16.73 -11.78
N GLU A 137 12.83 17.05 -12.91
CA GLU A 137 11.53 17.72 -12.97
C GLU A 137 10.46 16.89 -12.24
N LYS A 138 10.38 15.59 -12.51
CA LYS A 138 9.37 14.69 -11.92
C LYS A 138 9.61 14.46 -10.43
N ASN A 139 10.85 14.37 -9.98
CA ASN A 139 11.17 14.29 -8.55
C ASN A 139 10.73 15.55 -7.80
N ARG A 140 10.85 16.75 -8.39
CA ARG A 140 10.33 17.99 -7.78
C ARG A 140 8.82 17.97 -7.62
N LEU A 141 8.08 17.50 -8.63
CA LEU A 141 6.63 17.32 -8.55
C LEU A 141 6.26 16.31 -7.45
N ALA A 142 6.97 15.20 -7.37
CA ALA A 142 6.76 14.19 -6.34
C ALA A 142 7.04 14.73 -4.93
N TYR A 143 8.04 15.60 -4.76
CA TYR A 143 8.33 16.25 -3.49
C TYR A 143 7.17 17.15 -3.04
N GLU A 144 6.63 17.95 -3.94
CA GLU A 144 5.46 18.79 -3.65
C GLU A 144 4.19 17.95 -3.40
N TYR A 145 4.03 16.81 -4.09
CA TYR A 145 2.96 15.86 -3.81
C TYR A 145 3.05 15.32 -2.37
N TYR A 146 4.24 14.88 -1.93
CA TYR A 146 4.42 14.32 -0.59
C TYR A 146 4.21 15.35 0.52
N LYS A 147 4.51 16.62 0.32
CA LYS A 147 4.18 17.70 1.28
C LYS A 147 2.67 17.80 1.52
N ARG A 148 1.86 17.59 0.48
CA ARG A 148 0.39 17.53 0.59
C ARG A 148 -0.09 16.21 1.16
N PHE A 149 0.51 15.11 0.74
CA PHE A 149 0.20 13.79 1.26
C PHE A 149 0.42 13.71 2.78
N ASP A 150 1.51 14.27 3.30
CA ASP A 150 1.80 14.31 4.73
C ASP A 150 0.72 15.06 5.52
N ASN A 151 0.16 16.13 4.95
CA ASN A 151 -0.95 16.84 5.58
C ASN A 151 -2.17 15.93 5.78
N MET A 152 -2.51 15.14 4.78
CA MET A 152 -3.67 14.24 4.84
C MET A 152 -3.39 12.97 5.65
N PHE A 153 -2.18 12.42 5.57
CA PHE A 153 -1.85 11.11 6.13
C PHE A 153 -1.53 11.17 7.64
N THR A 154 -0.60 12.03 8.02
CA THR A 154 -0.15 12.17 9.42
C THR A 154 -0.41 13.54 10.01
N GLY A 155 -0.77 14.50 9.19
CA GLY A 155 -0.99 15.87 9.54
C GLY A 155 -2.45 16.18 9.90
N PRO A 156 -2.78 17.47 9.98
CA PRO A 156 -4.08 17.97 10.45
C PRO A 156 -5.22 17.81 9.44
N GLY A 157 -5.00 17.34 8.22
CA GLY A 157 -6.02 17.21 7.18
C GLY A 157 -6.55 18.57 6.68
N LYS A 158 -5.70 19.60 6.61
CA LYS A 158 -6.12 20.94 6.21
C LYS A 158 -6.37 21.03 4.71
N VAL A 159 -7.63 21.28 4.37
CA VAL A 159 -8.08 21.55 3.00
C VAL A 159 -8.63 22.99 2.96
N LYS A 160 -8.19 23.78 2.00
CA LYS A 160 -8.62 25.16 1.79
C LYS A 160 -9.05 25.34 0.34
N LYS A 161 -10.29 25.76 0.13
CA LYS A 161 -10.87 25.97 -1.21
C LYS A 161 -10.72 24.76 -2.15
N GLY A 162 -10.81 23.53 -1.60
CA GLY A 162 -10.66 22.30 -2.38
C GLY A 162 -9.22 21.83 -2.59
N GLU A 163 -8.22 22.55 -2.10
CA GLU A 163 -6.81 22.19 -2.22
C GLU A 163 -6.22 21.76 -0.87
N VAL A 164 -5.41 20.70 -0.89
CA VAL A 164 -4.66 20.26 0.28
C VAL A 164 -3.45 21.15 0.47
N GLU A 165 -3.32 21.79 1.63
CA GLU A 165 -2.18 22.65 1.94
C GLU A 165 -0.89 21.81 2.08
N PRO A 166 0.24 22.18 1.44
CA PRO A 166 1.51 21.51 1.65
C PRO A 166 2.05 21.79 3.06
N LEU A 167 2.63 20.76 3.70
CA LEU A 167 3.32 20.91 4.98
C LEU A 167 4.85 20.87 4.79
N PRO A 168 5.63 21.54 5.66
CA PRO A 168 7.06 21.32 5.75
C PRO A 168 7.38 19.85 6.03
N ARG A 169 8.42 19.30 5.40
CA ARG A 169 8.94 17.94 5.62
C ARG A 169 10.30 17.99 6.30
N ASN A 170 10.54 17.01 7.18
CA ASN A 170 11.89 16.81 7.74
C ASN A 170 12.82 16.15 6.73
N GLN A 171 12.28 15.27 5.87
CA GLN A 171 13.04 14.65 4.78
C GLN A 171 13.36 15.70 3.71
N THR A 172 14.62 15.83 3.39
CA THR A 172 15.09 16.74 2.33
C THR A 172 14.68 16.23 0.94
N TYR A 173 14.74 17.11 -0.04
CA TYR A 173 14.51 16.76 -1.44
C TYR A 173 15.48 15.68 -1.92
N GLU A 174 16.78 15.83 -1.62
CA GLU A 174 17.82 14.89 -2.05
C GLU A 174 17.63 13.49 -1.43
N GLU A 175 17.31 13.42 -0.13
CA GLU A 175 16.99 12.15 0.53
C GLU A 175 15.76 11.48 -0.08
N MET A 176 14.73 12.24 -0.42
CA MET A 176 13.54 11.69 -1.05
C MET A 176 13.83 11.19 -2.46
N LYS A 177 14.54 11.97 -3.27
CA LYS A 177 14.92 11.65 -4.64
C LYS A 177 15.64 10.30 -4.73
N THR A 178 16.56 10.02 -3.81
CA THR A 178 17.26 8.73 -3.76
C THR A 178 16.37 7.54 -3.40
N ASN A 179 15.25 7.78 -2.74
CA ASN A 179 14.35 6.72 -2.26
C ASN A 179 13.17 6.42 -3.20
N LEU A 180 12.86 7.31 -4.16
CA LEU A 180 11.77 7.10 -5.12
C LEU A 180 12.25 6.35 -6.37
N LEU A 181 11.32 5.69 -7.05
CA LEU A 181 11.56 5.05 -8.35
C LEU A 181 11.23 6.03 -9.49
N ILE A 182 11.85 7.22 -9.45
CA ILE A 182 11.70 8.27 -10.48
C ILE A 182 13.08 8.55 -11.06
N CYS A 183 13.45 7.83 -12.10
CA CYS A 183 14.80 7.83 -12.65
C CYS A 183 14.83 7.27 -14.08
N PRO A 184 15.94 7.43 -14.85
CA PRO A 184 16.14 6.77 -16.14
C PRO A 184 16.26 5.25 -16.04
N LEU A 185 16.19 4.56 -17.19
CA LEU A 185 16.06 3.10 -17.30
C LEU A 185 17.11 2.32 -16.50
N ASN A 186 18.40 2.57 -16.69
CA ASN A 186 19.43 1.78 -16.02
C ASN A 186 19.34 1.89 -14.50
N GLU A 187 19.13 3.09 -14.00
CA GLU A 187 18.95 3.32 -12.58
C GLU A 187 17.64 2.72 -12.05
N MET A 188 16.57 2.70 -12.86
CA MET A 188 15.31 2.03 -12.49
C MET A 188 15.52 0.54 -12.31
N ILE A 189 16.25 -0.12 -13.21
CA ILE A 189 16.57 -1.55 -13.11
C ILE A 189 17.37 -1.83 -11.83
N ASP A 190 18.42 -1.03 -11.56
CA ASP A 190 19.22 -1.16 -10.35
C ASP A 190 18.40 -0.97 -9.07
N ARG A 191 17.51 0.03 -9.05
CA ARG A 191 16.64 0.29 -7.90
C ARG A 191 15.58 -0.80 -7.71
N LEU A 192 15.04 -1.37 -8.79
CA LEU A 192 14.07 -2.47 -8.73
C LEU A 192 14.72 -3.78 -8.26
N SER A 193 15.99 -4.04 -8.64
CA SER A 193 16.71 -5.24 -8.20
C SER A 193 16.78 -5.34 -6.68
N VAL A 194 16.89 -4.22 -5.98
CA VAL A 194 16.90 -4.16 -4.52
C VAL A 194 15.63 -4.77 -3.90
N TYR A 195 14.47 -4.57 -4.54
CA TYR A 195 13.20 -5.15 -4.07
C TYR A 195 13.14 -6.65 -4.32
N ALA A 196 13.58 -7.10 -5.49
CA ALA A 196 13.64 -8.53 -5.83
C ALA A 196 14.60 -9.28 -4.90
N GLU A 197 15.82 -8.75 -4.67
CA GLU A 197 16.80 -9.31 -3.75
C GLU A 197 16.30 -9.36 -2.30
N ALA A 198 15.53 -8.36 -1.87
CA ALA A 198 14.91 -8.35 -0.54
C ALA A 198 13.84 -9.44 -0.39
N GLY A 199 13.22 -9.90 -1.48
CA GLY A 199 12.15 -10.88 -1.48
C GLY A 199 10.75 -10.26 -1.55
N VAL A 200 10.61 -9.15 -2.27
CA VAL A 200 9.32 -8.59 -2.67
C VAL A 200 8.83 -9.31 -3.92
N ASP A 201 7.59 -9.80 -3.92
CA ASP A 201 7.03 -10.57 -5.03
C ASP A 201 6.49 -9.69 -6.16
N GLU A 202 5.97 -8.50 -5.82
CA GLU A 202 5.30 -7.62 -6.76
C GLU A 202 5.55 -6.15 -6.43
N ILE A 203 5.72 -5.32 -7.46
CA ILE A 203 5.71 -3.86 -7.34
C ILE A 203 4.40 -3.31 -7.89
N ILE A 204 3.64 -2.63 -7.04
CA ILE A 204 2.44 -1.89 -7.44
C ILE A 204 2.84 -0.46 -7.75
N VAL A 205 2.78 -0.09 -9.03
CA VAL A 205 3.21 1.22 -9.51
C VAL A 205 2.14 2.27 -9.26
N SER A 206 2.50 3.34 -8.56
CA SER A 206 1.72 4.56 -8.44
C SER A 206 2.47 5.68 -9.16
N SER A 207 1.98 6.10 -10.31
CA SER A 207 2.70 7.01 -11.19
C SER A 207 2.10 8.42 -11.28
N SER A 208 0.98 8.70 -10.61
CA SER A 208 0.32 10.01 -10.66
C SER A 208 0.69 10.86 -9.45
N PHE A 209 1.43 11.94 -9.66
CA PHE A 209 1.89 12.85 -8.60
C PHE A 209 1.92 14.33 -9.05
N GLY A 210 1.16 14.68 -10.13
CA GLY A 210 1.00 16.06 -10.61
C GLY A 210 1.57 16.35 -11.99
N GLN A 211 2.20 15.37 -12.67
CA GLN A 211 2.59 15.49 -14.07
C GLN A 211 1.37 15.48 -15.00
N ASN A 212 1.56 15.95 -16.23
CA ASN A 212 0.51 15.91 -17.24
C ASN A 212 0.22 14.46 -17.70
N GLN A 213 -0.97 14.24 -18.25
CA GLN A 213 -1.43 12.93 -18.69
C GLN A 213 -0.54 12.29 -19.76
N LYS A 214 -0.01 13.10 -20.69
CA LYS A 214 0.85 12.59 -21.75
C LYS A 214 2.13 11.99 -21.18
N ASP A 215 2.82 12.70 -20.30
CA ASP A 215 4.05 12.20 -19.66
C ASP A 215 3.78 10.92 -18.86
N LEU A 216 2.62 10.86 -18.18
CA LEU A 216 2.21 9.67 -17.43
C LEU A 216 2.06 8.46 -18.35
N ILE A 217 1.30 8.60 -19.44
CA ILE A 217 1.05 7.52 -20.41
C ILE A 217 2.35 7.11 -21.11
N ASP A 218 3.17 8.08 -21.55
CA ASP A 218 4.47 7.80 -22.15
C ASP A 218 5.38 6.99 -21.23
N SER A 219 5.43 7.33 -19.92
CA SER A 219 6.20 6.57 -18.94
C SER A 219 5.65 5.16 -18.73
N MET A 220 4.33 4.98 -18.69
CA MET A 220 3.70 3.66 -18.55
C MET A 220 4.01 2.76 -19.75
N HIS A 221 3.95 3.29 -20.99
CA HIS A 221 4.35 2.54 -22.18
C HIS A 221 5.81 2.11 -22.11
N ARG A 222 6.72 3.01 -21.74
CA ARG A 222 8.13 2.70 -21.59
C ARG A 222 8.38 1.65 -20.51
N VAL A 223 7.70 1.70 -19.37
CA VAL A 223 7.79 0.64 -18.33
C VAL A 223 7.36 -0.71 -18.91
N SER A 224 6.28 -0.74 -19.69
CA SER A 224 5.79 -1.98 -20.32
C SER A 224 6.75 -2.54 -21.39
N GLU A 225 7.44 -1.70 -22.12
CA GLU A 225 8.31 -2.11 -23.24
C GLU A 225 9.75 -2.35 -22.83
N GLU A 226 10.27 -1.59 -21.84
CA GLU A 226 11.69 -1.56 -21.49
C GLU A 226 12.00 -2.32 -20.17
N ILE A 227 11.00 -2.56 -19.29
CA ILE A 227 11.21 -3.18 -17.97
C ILE A 227 10.48 -4.50 -17.83
N ILE A 228 9.23 -4.59 -18.31
CA ILE A 228 8.45 -5.83 -18.23
C ILE A 228 8.78 -6.68 -19.46
N PRO A 229 9.31 -7.92 -19.27
CA PRO A 229 9.68 -8.80 -20.37
C PRO A 229 8.47 -9.30 -21.17
#